data_80b3f8467ceaf94e6f3be69f89ac5120
#
_entry.id   80b3f8467ceaf94e6f3be69f89ac5120
#
_cell.length_a   1.000
_cell.length_b   1.000
_cell.length_c   1.000
_cell.angle_alpha   90.00
_cell.angle_beta   90.00
_cell.angle_gamma   90.00
#
_symmetry.space_group_name_H-M   'P 1'
#
loop_
_entity.id
_entity.type
_entity.pdbx_description
1 polymer ?
#
loop_
_entity_poly.entity_id
_entity_poly.type
_entity_poly.pdbx_seq_one_letter_code
_entity_poly.pdbx_strand_id
1 'polypeptide(L)'
;MPYPDRMKSAAALSKRDEEQVVSPRRGIPSLDGLRAISVVMVVGLHTLQRYSATHAVGLGWFVLLNGALGVRIFFVISGYLITRLLLREREKTGTIGLGSFYVRRAFRILPPLYVYLLFLLALAAAGLLKVRLTEVLAAALFVRNYATGQGLWALEHTWSLCIEEQFYLLWPAVLVACTAGGADLRRGRAIAARVALVVIVVSPIVRLASFAAHVPYLHNATMFHMQADPLMFGCLAALLEGRARFERMYAWVTRRWWIPAVLLFVVSGTLELRFQNYWMLPLGLTVDGFLLMMLILWAVRNADSAPGRLLNFAPVRRLGMLSYSIYLWQTFFLHERNLEVFGGHYWINTFPGNWLAILVCAVIS
;
A
#
# COMPACT_ATOMS: atom_id res chain seq x y z
N MET A 1 -36.81 39.30 26.67
CA MET A 1 -35.88 39.30 25.54
C MET A 1 -34.54 38.86 26.03
N PRO A 2 -34.01 37.71 25.51
CA PRO A 2 -33.05 37.68 24.43
C PRO A 2 -33.17 36.40 23.58
N TYR A 3 -33.50 36.48 22.29
CA TYR A 3 -33.60 35.30 21.46
C TYR A 3 -32.90 35.38 20.08
N PRO A 4 -31.98 36.33 19.78
CA PRO A 4 -31.30 36.36 18.47
C PRO A 4 -29.96 35.63 18.42
N ASP A 5 -29.27 35.34 19.53
CA ASP A 5 -27.89 34.79 19.48
C ASP A 5 -27.81 33.28 19.28
N ARG A 6 -28.82 32.51 19.70
CA ARG A 6 -28.85 31.06 19.46
C ARG A 6 -29.09 30.68 17.97
N MET A 7 -29.84 31.49 17.26
CA MET A 7 -30.08 31.24 15.80
C MET A 7 -28.83 31.57 14.97
N LYS A 8 -28.05 32.57 15.34
CA LYS A 8 -26.79 32.91 14.67
C LYS A 8 -25.70 31.83 14.92
N SER A 9 -25.66 31.25 16.13
CA SER A 9 -24.76 30.17 16.47
C SER A 9 -25.11 28.85 15.72
N ALA A 10 -26.40 28.50 15.61
CA ALA A 10 -26.85 27.34 14.86
C ALA A 10 -26.62 27.48 13.34
N ALA A 11 -26.82 28.68 12.79
CA ALA A 11 -26.52 28.96 11.39
C ALA A 11 -25.03 28.99 11.08
N ALA A 12 -24.18 29.40 12.05
CA ALA A 12 -22.72 29.37 11.93
C ALA A 12 -22.15 27.93 12.02
N LEU A 13 -22.78 27.08 12.86
CA LEU A 13 -22.45 25.65 12.94
C LEU A 13 -22.90 24.92 11.67
N SER A 14 -24.10 25.18 11.17
CA SER A 14 -24.59 24.63 9.90
C SER A 14 -23.72 25.05 8.70
N LYS A 15 -23.28 26.31 8.63
CA LYS A 15 -22.33 26.76 7.59
C LYS A 15 -20.93 26.13 7.74
N ARG A 16 -20.43 25.90 8.95
CA ARG A 16 -19.17 25.17 9.16
C ARG A 16 -19.30 23.70 8.77
N ASP A 17 -20.44 23.08 9.02
CA ASP A 17 -20.70 21.70 8.60
C ASP A 17 -20.92 21.62 7.07
N GLU A 18 -21.50 22.64 6.42
CA GLU A 18 -21.62 22.72 4.96
C GLU A 18 -20.29 23.07 4.28
N GLU A 19 -19.42 23.89 4.86
CA GLU A 19 -18.07 24.17 4.33
C GLU A 19 -17.10 23.00 4.53
N GLN A 20 -17.33 22.09 5.48
CA GLN A 20 -16.65 20.78 5.56
C GLN A 20 -17.20 19.74 4.56
N VAL A 21 -18.29 20.03 3.86
CA VAL A 21 -18.76 19.26 2.72
C VAL A 21 -17.84 19.49 1.50
N VAL A 22 -16.64 18.90 1.59
CA VAL A 22 -16.03 18.18 0.49
C VAL A 22 -15.87 18.94 -0.82
N SER A 23 -14.75 19.59 -0.98
CA SER A 23 -14.22 19.74 -2.33
C SER A 23 -13.95 18.32 -2.92
N PRO A 24 -14.40 18.01 -4.15
CA PRO A 24 -14.35 16.64 -4.71
C PRO A 24 -12.95 16.07 -4.96
N ARG A 25 -11.90 16.79 -4.62
CA ARG A 25 -10.48 16.48 -4.95
C ARG A 25 -9.56 16.25 -3.74
N ARG A 26 -10.04 16.28 -2.51
CA ARG A 26 -9.16 16.04 -1.35
C ARG A 26 -9.21 14.56 -0.95
N GLY A 27 -8.10 13.82 -1.22
CA GLY A 27 -7.82 12.53 -0.60
C GLY A 27 -7.89 12.60 0.93
N ILE A 28 -7.81 11.47 1.61
CA ILE A 28 -7.72 11.42 3.08
C ILE A 28 -6.27 11.72 3.45
N PRO A 29 -5.96 12.90 4.03
CA PRO A 29 -4.57 13.34 4.23
C PRO A 29 -3.72 12.34 5.03
N SER A 30 -4.30 11.71 6.06
CA SER A 30 -3.61 10.71 6.89
C SER A 30 -3.16 9.48 6.09
N LEU A 31 -3.86 9.13 5.01
CA LEU A 31 -3.44 8.02 4.15
C LEU A 31 -2.22 8.36 3.30
N ASP A 32 -2.10 9.62 2.86
CA ASP A 32 -0.88 10.07 2.18
C ASP A 32 0.31 10.05 3.15
N GLY A 33 0.09 10.46 4.42
CA GLY A 33 1.11 10.34 5.47
C GLY A 33 1.54 8.89 5.73
N LEU A 34 0.61 7.95 5.78
CA LEU A 34 0.91 6.52 5.92
C LEU A 34 1.67 5.97 4.71
N ARG A 35 1.36 6.41 3.49
CA ARG A 35 2.13 6.08 2.28
C ARG A 35 3.57 6.59 2.35
N ALA A 36 3.77 7.79 2.94
CA ALA A 36 5.12 8.31 3.17
C ALA A 36 5.90 7.40 4.11
N ILE A 37 5.30 6.98 5.23
CA ILE A 37 5.93 6.00 6.15
C ILE A 37 6.27 4.72 5.39
N SER A 38 5.33 4.18 4.61
CA SER A 38 5.52 2.94 3.86
C SER A 38 6.70 3.02 2.90
N VAL A 39 6.79 4.08 2.09
CA VAL A 39 7.89 4.23 1.13
C VAL A 39 9.23 4.47 1.84
N VAL A 40 9.25 5.21 2.96
CA VAL A 40 10.45 5.39 3.78
C VAL A 40 10.93 4.06 4.36
N MET A 41 10.02 3.19 4.81
CA MET A 41 10.39 1.85 5.30
C MET A 41 11.01 1.01 4.18
N VAL A 42 10.43 1.01 2.98
CA VAL A 42 10.97 0.24 1.84
C VAL A 42 12.33 0.77 1.41
N VAL A 43 12.44 2.06 1.15
CA VAL A 43 13.69 2.71 0.71
C VAL A 43 14.75 2.62 1.80
N GLY A 44 14.34 2.78 3.06
CA GLY A 44 15.20 2.64 4.24
C GLY A 44 15.79 1.24 4.38
N LEU A 45 14.98 0.18 4.20
CA LEU A 45 15.47 -1.20 4.24
C LEU A 45 16.53 -1.43 3.16
N HIS A 46 16.27 -1.06 1.91
CA HIS A 46 17.23 -1.25 0.82
C HIS A 46 18.51 -0.43 1.03
N THR A 47 18.38 0.77 1.60
CA THR A 47 19.54 1.57 2.02
C THR A 47 20.34 0.86 3.11
N LEU A 48 19.67 0.31 4.13
CA LEU A 48 20.34 -0.44 5.20
C LEU A 48 21.02 -1.70 4.67
N GLN A 49 20.38 -2.45 3.80
CA GLN A 49 20.95 -3.65 3.19
C GLN A 49 22.25 -3.31 2.45
N ARG A 50 22.23 -2.25 1.65
CA ARG A 50 23.42 -1.75 0.95
C ARG A 50 24.51 -1.27 1.91
N TYR A 51 24.14 -0.53 2.96
CA TYR A 51 25.08 0.00 3.95
C TYR A 51 25.66 -1.08 4.86
N SER A 52 24.86 -2.10 5.25
CA SER A 52 25.28 -3.20 6.12
C SER A 52 26.33 -4.12 5.46
N ALA A 53 26.46 -4.08 4.14
CA ALA A 53 27.53 -4.80 3.44
C ALA A 53 28.94 -4.28 3.81
N THR A 54 29.04 -3.03 4.29
CA THR A 54 30.32 -2.38 4.63
C THR A 54 30.42 -1.93 6.10
N HIS A 55 29.31 -1.89 6.84
CA HIS A 55 29.23 -1.35 8.19
C HIS A 55 28.35 -2.24 9.08
N ALA A 56 28.67 -2.32 10.37
CA ALA A 56 27.81 -2.98 11.35
C ALA A 56 26.57 -2.12 11.62
N VAL A 57 25.39 -2.69 11.38
CA VAL A 57 24.08 -2.05 11.60
C VAL A 57 23.32 -2.79 12.70
N GLY A 58 22.80 -2.06 13.68
CA GLY A 58 22.03 -2.63 14.78
C GLY A 58 20.71 -3.24 14.30
N LEU A 59 20.36 -4.39 14.88
CA LEU A 59 19.12 -5.15 14.54
C LEU A 59 17.85 -4.30 14.62
N GLY A 60 17.79 -3.34 15.56
CA GLY A 60 16.63 -2.44 15.72
C GLY A 60 16.28 -1.65 14.48
N TRP A 61 17.25 -1.27 13.65
CA TRP A 61 16.98 -0.58 12.38
C TRP A 61 16.26 -1.46 11.37
N PHE A 62 16.57 -2.76 11.31
CA PHE A 62 15.86 -3.70 10.43
C PHE A 62 14.41 -3.92 10.87
N VAL A 63 14.12 -3.84 12.18
CA VAL A 63 12.74 -3.88 12.69
C VAL A 63 11.98 -2.62 12.30
N LEU A 64 12.59 -1.43 12.48
CA LEU A 64 11.96 -0.14 12.19
C LEU A 64 11.78 0.09 10.69
N LEU A 65 12.74 -0.29 9.87
CA LEU A 65 12.74 -0.12 8.41
C LEU A 65 12.40 -1.43 7.71
N ASN A 66 11.37 -2.14 8.18
CA ASN A 66 10.86 -3.35 7.55
C ASN A 66 10.13 -3.02 6.24
N GLY A 67 10.82 -3.15 5.11
CA GLY A 67 10.28 -2.83 3.79
C GLY A 67 9.10 -3.73 3.39
N ALA A 68 9.09 -5.00 3.80
CA ALA A 68 7.98 -5.90 3.55
C ALA A 68 6.71 -5.43 4.28
N LEU A 69 6.85 -4.96 5.53
CA LEU A 69 5.76 -4.31 6.26
C LEU A 69 5.31 -3.02 5.55
N GLY A 70 6.24 -2.22 5.02
CA GLY A 70 5.91 -1.06 4.20
C GLY A 70 5.01 -1.40 3.02
N VAL A 71 5.29 -2.48 2.29
CA VAL A 71 4.43 -2.96 1.19
C VAL A 71 3.05 -3.39 1.72
N ARG A 72 2.97 -4.10 2.85
CA ARG A 72 1.70 -4.49 3.47
C ARG A 72 0.83 -3.29 3.87
N ILE A 73 1.45 -2.20 4.34
CA ILE A 73 0.75 -0.93 4.60
C ILE A 73 0.12 -0.38 3.30
N PHE A 74 0.86 -0.38 2.18
CA PHE A 74 0.30 0.02 0.88
C PHE A 74 -0.92 -0.84 0.50
N PHE A 75 -0.84 -2.15 0.66
CA PHE A 75 -1.93 -3.06 0.33
C PHE A 75 -3.20 -2.76 1.16
N VAL A 76 -3.09 -2.61 2.48
CA VAL A 76 -4.25 -2.29 3.32
C VAL A 76 -4.83 -0.91 2.98
N ILE A 77 -3.98 0.11 2.72
CA ILE A 77 -4.42 1.43 2.26
C ILE A 77 -5.16 1.33 0.93
N SER A 78 -4.64 0.57 -0.03
CA SER A 78 -5.24 0.37 -1.35
C SER A 78 -6.61 -0.29 -1.24
N GLY A 79 -6.74 -1.36 -0.46
CA GLY A 79 -8.01 -2.01 -0.17
C GLY A 79 -9.05 -1.07 0.43
N TYR A 80 -8.66 -0.32 1.47
CA TYR A 80 -9.53 0.64 2.14
C TYR A 80 -9.98 1.79 1.23
N LEU A 81 -9.00 2.44 0.58
CA LEU A 81 -9.26 3.63 -0.23
C LEU A 81 -10.17 3.33 -1.43
N ILE A 82 -9.86 2.25 -2.17
CA ILE A 82 -10.63 1.89 -3.36
C ILE A 82 -12.05 1.49 -2.98
N THR A 83 -12.20 0.64 -1.98
CA THR A 83 -13.53 0.21 -1.53
C THR A 83 -14.37 1.40 -1.06
N ARG A 84 -13.79 2.29 -0.24
CA ARG A 84 -14.48 3.48 0.25
C ARG A 84 -14.86 4.45 -0.87
N LEU A 85 -13.98 4.64 -1.86
CA LEU A 85 -14.24 5.52 -3.01
C LEU A 85 -15.41 4.99 -3.86
N LEU A 86 -15.40 3.70 -4.18
CA LEU A 86 -16.45 3.07 -4.99
C LEU A 86 -17.80 3.01 -4.25
N LEU A 87 -17.80 2.73 -2.95
CA LEU A 87 -19.02 2.77 -2.14
C LEU A 87 -19.61 4.17 -2.08
N ARG A 88 -18.80 5.20 -1.89
CA ARG A 88 -19.25 6.60 -1.92
C ARG A 88 -19.78 7.03 -3.28
N GLU A 89 -19.16 6.56 -4.36
CA GLU A 89 -19.67 6.79 -5.72
C GLU A 89 -21.06 6.15 -5.85
N ARG A 90 -21.21 4.89 -5.45
CA ARG A 90 -22.50 4.18 -5.46
C ARG A 90 -23.57 4.87 -4.62
N GLU A 91 -23.21 5.38 -3.43
CA GLU A 91 -24.13 6.11 -2.54
C GLU A 91 -24.62 7.44 -3.18
N LYS A 92 -23.74 8.13 -3.91
CA LYS A 92 -24.05 9.45 -4.51
C LYS A 92 -24.76 9.34 -5.85
N THR A 93 -24.36 8.41 -6.71
CA THR A 93 -24.81 8.35 -8.12
C THR A 93 -25.72 7.16 -8.40
N GLY A 94 -25.92 6.28 -7.44
CA GLY A 94 -26.69 5.04 -7.63
C GLY A 94 -25.93 3.95 -8.42
N THR A 95 -24.75 4.22 -8.98
CA THR A 95 -23.96 3.29 -9.79
C THR A 95 -22.47 3.40 -9.48
N ILE A 96 -21.68 2.43 -9.92
CA ILE A 96 -20.21 2.48 -9.91
C ILE A 96 -19.74 2.57 -11.36
N GLY A 97 -19.08 3.66 -11.72
CA GLY A 97 -18.56 3.89 -13.07
C GLY A 97 -17.21 3.21 -13.30
N LEU A 98 -17.20 1.91 -13.62
CA LEU A 98 -15.96 1.13 -13.83
C LEU A 98 -15.03 1.76 -14.88
N GLY A 99 -15.57 2.20 -16.03
CA GLY A 99 -14.75 2.80 -17.09
C GLY A 99 -14.01 4.04 -16.61
N SER A 100 -14.71 4.97 -15.96
CA SER A 100 -14.08 6.18 -15.42
C SER A 100 -13.10 5.87 -14.28
N PHE A 101 -13.33 4.82 -13.50
CA PHE A 101 -12.39 4.35 -12.48
C PHE A 101 -11.09 3.85 -13.12
N TYR A 102 -11.17 2.95 -14.12
CA TYR A 102 -9.99 2.40 -14.78
C TYR A 102 -9.18 3.47 -15.52
N VAL A 103 -9.85 4.39 -16.23
CA VAL A 103 -9.18 5.50 -16.93
C VAL A 103 -8.38 6.36 -15.94
N ARG A 104 -8.99 6.78 -14.81
CA ARG A 104 -8.27 7.57 -13.79
C ARG A 104 -7.07 6.82 -13.20
N ARG A 105 -7.17 5.50 -13.04
CA ARG A 105 -6.07 4.66 -12.54
C ARG A 105 -4.96 4.52 -13.57
N ALA A 106 -5.31 4.22 -14.82
CA ALA A 106 -4.36 4.10 -15.92
C ALA A 106 -3.49 5.36 -16.06
N PHE A 107 -4.10 6.55 -16.08
CA PHE A 107 -3.38 7.82 -16.16
C PHE A 107 -2.49 8.13 -14.94
N ARG A 108 -2.76 7.49 -13.81
CA ARG A 108 -1.93 7.67 -12.60
C ARG A 108 -0.74 6.70 -12.55
N ILE A 109 -0.88 5.50 -13.08
CA ILE A 109 0.03 4.38 -12.85
C ILE A 109 0.91 4.11 -14.07
N LEU A 110 0.30 4.11 -15.28
CA LEU A 110 1.03 3.75 -16.50
C LEU A 110 2.13 4.75 -16.89
N PRO A 111 1.94 6.09 -16.81
CA PRO A 111 2.98 6.99 -17.26
C PRO A 111 4.30 6.83 -16.51
N PRO A 112 4.37 6.84 -15.16
CA PRO A 112 5.63 6.63 -14.45
C PRO A 112 6.22 5.24 -14.70
N LEU A 113 5.38 4.19 -14.79
CA LEU A 113 5.85 2.84 -15.09
C LEU A 113 6.52 2.78 -16.46
N TYR A 114 5.87 3.32 -17.50
CA TYR A 114 6.44 3.26 -18.85
C TYR A 114 7.68 4.13 -19.00
N VAL A 115 7.77 5.28 -18.31
CA VAL A 115 9.01 6.08 -18.24
C VAL A 115 10.14 5.23 -17.65
N TYR A 116 9.89 4.51 -16.56
CA TYR A 116 10.87 3.62 -15.94
C TYR A 116 11.27 2.46 -16.87
N LEU A 117 10.31 1.79 -17.51
CA LEU A 117 10.60 0.69 -18.44
C LEU A 117 11.38 1.17 -19.67
N LEU A 118 11.03 2.34 -20.23
CA LEU A 118 11.77 2.95 -21.34
C LEU A 118 13.19 3.31 -20.94
N PHE A 119 13.40 3.80 -19.72
CA PHE A 119 14.74 4.05 -19.17
C PHE A 119 15.57 2.75 -19.12
N LEU A 120 15.02 1.64 -18.65
CA LEU A 120 15.73 0.35 -18.62
C LEU A 120 16.05 -0.15 -20.04
N LEU A 121 15.13 0.02 -20.99
CA LEU A 121 15.35 -0.34 -22.40
C LEU A 121 16.41 0.54 -23.04
N ALA A 122 16.48 1.83 -22.72
CA ALA A 122 17.53 2.73 -23.19
C ALA A 122 18.93 2.31 -22.67
N LEU A 123 19.02 1.92 -21.39
CA LEU A 123 20.27 1.36 -20.84
C LEU A 123 20.66 0.05 -21.52
N ALA A 124 19.68 -0.80 -21.86
CA ALA A 124 19.93 -2.02 -22.59
C ALA A 124 20.43 -1.75 -24.01
N ALA A 125 19.82 -0.79 -24.72
CA ALA A 125 20.26 -0.35 -26.05
C ALA A 125 21.67 0.25 -26.04
N ALA A 126 22.05 0.92 -24.97
CA ALA A 126 23.41 1.45 -24.75
C ALA A 126 24.43 0.34 -24.34
N GLY A 127 24.00 -0.91 -24.18
CA GLY A 127 24.86 -2.01 -23.73
C GLY A 127 25.24 -1.98 -22.24
N LEU A 128 24.63 -1.09 -21.45
CA LEU A 128 24.92 -0.88 -20.04
C LEU A 128 24.15 -1.85 -19.13
N LEU A 129 23.06 -2.44 -19.61
CA LEU A 129 22.21 -3.35 -18.83
C LEU A 129 21.74 -4.53 -19.69
N LYS A 130 21.83 -5.75 -19.18
CA LYS A 130 21.26 -6.93 -19.85
C LYS A 130 19.81 -7.08 -19.48
N VAL A 131 18.90 -6.85 -20.44
CA VAL A 131 17.45 -6.90 -20.27
C VAL A 131 16.85 -7.96 -21.17
N ARG A 132 15.97 -8.79 -20.64
CA ARG A 132 15.13 -9.70 -21.44
C ARG A 132 13.78 -9.03 -21.69
N LEU A 133 13.37 -8.98 -22.95
CA LEU A 133 12.10 -8.35 -23.32
C LEU A 133 10.90 -9.00 -22.61
N THR A 134 10.94 -10.32 -22.38
CA THR A 134 9.90 -11.05 -21.63
C THR A 134 9.69 -10.52 -20.20
N GLU A 135 10.76 -10.06 -19.53
CA GLU A 135 10.66 -9.49 -18.17
C GLU A 135 10.05 -8.09 -18.18
N VAL A 136 10.43 -7.27 -19.17
CA VAL A 136 9.82 -5.95 -19.39
C VAL A 136 8.34 -6.09 -19.73
N LEU A 137 7.98 -7.02 -20.61
CA LEU A 137 6.58 -7.28 -20.94
C LEU A 137 5.80 -7.81 -19.73
N ALA A 138 6.40 -8.70 -18.92
CA ALA A 138 5.75 -9.18 -17.70
C ALA A 138 5.50 -8.07 -16.70
N ALA A 139 6.39 -7.08 -16.55
CA ALA A 139 6.19 -5.92 -15.72
C ALA A 139 5.15 -4.96 -16.33
N ALA A 140 5.22 -4.70 -17.64
CA ALA A 140 4.29 -3.83 -18.35
C ALA A 140 2.84 -4.33 -18.33
N LEU A 141 2.66 -5.67 -18.31
CA LEU A 141 1.35 -6.34 -18.25
C LEU A 141 0.92 -6.74 -16.84
N PHE A 142 1.68 -6.34 -15.81
CA PHE A 142 1.40 -6.63 -14.40
C PHE A 142 1.27 -8.14 -14.08
N VAL A 143 2.10 -8.97 -14.71
CA VAL A 143 2.17 -10.42 -14.44
C VAL A 143 3.55 -10.89 -13.94
N ARG A 144 4.45 -9.94 -13.63
CA ARG A 144 5.81 -10.23 -13.15
C ARG A 144 5.81 -11.06 -11.86
N ASN A 145 4.80 -10.92 -11.02
CA ASN A 145 4.62 -11.68 -9.78
C ASN A 145 4.38 -13.19 -9.98
N TYR A 146 4.09 -13.62 -11.19
CA TYR A 146 3.98 -15.04 -11.57
C TYR A 146 5.17 -15.55 -12.42
N ALA A 147 6.08 -14.64 -12.83
CA ALA A 147 7.26 -15.05 -13.57
C ALA A 147 8.24 -15.77 -12.65
N THR A 148 8.65 -16.97 -13.06
CA THR A 148 9.57 -17.83 -12.30
C THR A 148 11.02 -17.59 -12.70
N GLY A 149 11.95 -17.76 -11.76
CA GLY A 149 13.39 -17.68 -11.99
C GLY A 149 14.03 -16.34 -11.59
N GLN A 150 15.37 -16.31 -11.68
CA GLN A 150 16.15 -15.09 -11.46
C GLN A 150 15.90 -14.12 -12.61
N GLY A 151 15.23 -13.02 -12.32
CA GLY A 151 14.91 -11.99 -13.26
C GLY A 151 15.86 -10.79 -13.18
N LEU A 152 15.54 -9.77 -13.98
CA LEU A 152 16.23 -8.49 -13.91
C LEU A 152 16.02 -7.87 -12.52
N TRP A 153 17.11 -7.69 -11.79
CA TRP A 153 17.11 -7.13 -10.43
C TRP A 153 16.37 -5.78 -10.35
N ALA A 154 16.49 -4.95 -11.39
CA ALA A 154 15.82 -3.65 -11.46
C ALA A 154 14.29 -3.75 -11.55
N LEU A 155 13.72 -4.93 -11.86
CA LEU A 155 12.29 -5.17 -11.93
C LEU A 155 11.76 -6.07 -10.79
N GLU A 156 12.62 -6.50 -9.86
CA GLU A 156 12.19 -7.41 -8.78
C GLU A 156 11.05 -6.83 -7.93
N HIS A 157 11.15 -5.56 -7.54
CA HIS A 157 10.13 -4.90 -6.72
C HIS A 157 8.76 -4.76 -7.39
N THR A 158 8.68 -4.89 -8.72
CA THR A 158 7.41 -4.71 -9.45
C THR A 158 6.37 -5.79 -9.15
N TRP A 159 6.74 -6.90 -8.48
CA TRP A 159 5.79 -7.93 -8.06
C TRP A 159 4.62 -7.36 -7.23
N SER A 160 4.89 -6.42 -6.34
CA SER A 160 3.86 -5.82 -5.49
C SER A 160 2.93 -4.88 -6.27
N LEU A 161 3.45 -4.17 -7.28
CA LEU A 161 2.64 -3.37 -8.20
C LEU A 161 1.70 -4.28 -9.00
N CYS A 162 2.17 -5.45 -9.43
CA CYS A 162 1.33 -6.44 -10.12
C CYS A 162 0.15 -6.86 -9.24
N ILE A 163 0.38 -7.13 -7.95
CA ILE A 163 -0.68 -7.49 -7.00
C ILE A 163 -1.70 -6.36 -6.86
N GLU A 164 -1.24 -5.11 -6.72
CA GLU A 164 -2.15 -3.96 -6.63
C GLU A 164 -2.99 -3.79 -7.89
N GLU A 165 -2.40 -3.90 -9.08
CA GLU A 165 -3.13 -3.73 -10.34
C GLU A 165 -4.11 -4.88 -10.61
N GLN A 166 -3.75 -6.12 -10.28
CA GLN A 166 -4.66 -7.26 -10.32
C GLN A 166 -5.83 -7.04 -9.36
N PHE A 167 -5.58 -6.52 -8.16
CA PHE A 167 -6.64 -6.13 -7.23
C PHE A 167 -7.52 -5.00 -7.81
N TYR A 168 -6.93 -3.96 -8.40
CA TYR A 168 -7.68 -2.86 -9.01
C TYR A 168 -8.54 -3.30 -10.20
N LEU A 169 -8.13 -4.36 -10.88
CA LEU A 169 -8.93 -4.97 -11.95
C LEU A 169 -10.11 -5.78 -11.38
N LEU A 170 -9.86 -6.62 -10.37
CA LEU A 170 -10.82 -7.60 -9.90
C LEU A 170 -11.83 -7.02 -8.89
N TRP A 171 -11.35 -6.27 -7.89
CA TRP A 171 -12.18 -5.84 -6.76
C TRP A 171 -13.32 -4.90 -7.12
N PRO A 172 -13.15 -3.88 -8.00
CA PRO A 172 -14.26 -3.05 -8.44
C PRO A 172 -15.37 -3.84 -9.14
N ALA A 173 -15.00 -4.83 -9.96
CA ALA A 173 -15.97 -5.72 -10.60
C ALA A 173 -16.74 -6.57 -9.57
N VAL A 174 -16.07 -7.09 -8.55
CA VAL A 174 -16.72 -7.80 -7.42
C VAL A 174 -17.71 -6.87 -6.70
N LEU A 175 -17.32 -5.63 -6.40
CA LEU A 175 -18.21 -4.66 -5.75
C LEU A 175 -19.44 -4.34 -6.61
N VAL A 176 -19.26 -4.14 -7.92
CA VAL A 176 -20.37 -3.96 -8.85
C VAL A 176 -21.30 -5.16 -8.81
N ALA A 177 -20.78 -6.38 -8.95
CA ALA A 177 -21.58 -7.60 -8.90
C ALA A 177 -22.35 -7.76 -7.57
N CYS A 178 -21.72 -7.42 -6.44
CA CYS A 178 -22.35 -7.47 -5.12
C CYS A 178 -23.44 -6.40 -4.92
N THR A 179 -23.36 -5.28 -5.64
CA THR A 179 -24.26 -4.12 -5.48
C THR A 179 -25.19 -3.90 -6.67
N ALA A 180 -25.15 -4.77 -7.69
CA ALA A 180 -26.02 -4.72 -8.88
C ALA A 180 -27.48 -5.08 -8.56
N GLY A 181 -28.40 -4.75 -9.48
CA GLY A 181 -29.78 -5.27 -9.48
C GLY A 181 -30.74 -4.58 -8.51
N GLY A 182 -30.52 -3.32 -8.09
CA GLY A 182 -31.44 -2.61 -7.19
C GLY A 182 -31.45 -3.15 -5.76
N ALA A 183 -30.56 -4.10 -5.44
CA ALA A 183 -30.43 -4.64 -4.10
C ALA A 183 -30.06 -3.52 -3.09
N ASP A 184 -30.64 -3.61 -1.88
CA ASP A 184 -30.25 -2.73 -0.78
C ASP A 184 -28.70 -2.71 -0.66
N LEU A 185 -28.14 -1.52 -0.72
CA LEU A 185 -26.70 -1.31 -0.59
C LEU A 185 -26.12 -1.98 0.67
N ARG A 186 -26.92 -2.06 1.75
CA ARG A 186 -26.54 -2.79 2.98
C ARG A 186 -26.31 -4.28 2.72
N ARG A 187 -27.19 -4.90 1.91
CA ARG A 187 -27.05 -6.30 1.51
C ARG A 187 -25.82 -6.49 0.61
N GLY A 188 -25.62 -5.64 -0.38
CA GLY A 188 -24.44 -5.68 -1.25
C GLY A 188 -23.14 -5.53 -0.47
N ARG A 189 -23.05 -4.56 0.45
CA ARG A 189 -21.91 -4.42 1.39
C ARG A 189 -21.68 -5.66 2.25
N ALA A 190 -22.75 -6.35 2.68
CA ALA A 190 -22.62 -7.56 3.46
C ALA A 190 -22.07 -8.74 2.64
N ILE A 191 -22.50 -8.87 1.38
CA ILE A 191 -21.98 -9.90 0.45
C ILE A 191 -20.49 -9.62 0.17
N ALA A 192 -20.12 -8.40 -0.19
CA ALA A 192 -18.73 -8.03 -0.42
C ALA A 192 -17.84 -8.26 0.81
N ALA A 193 -18.35 -7.99 2.03
CA ALA A 193 -17.64 -8.28 3.27
C ALA A 193 -17.41 -9.78 3.49
N ARG A 194 -18.37 -10.62 3.10
CA ARG A 194 -18.18 -12.09 3.15
C ARG A 194 -17.13 -12.55 2.15
N VAL A 195 -17.12 -11.99 0.92
CA VAL A 195 -16.08 -12.29 -0.06
C VAL A 195 -14.69 -11.92 0.50
N ALA A 196 -14.54 -10.72 1.06
CA ALA A 196 -13.29 -10.30 1.69
C ALA A 196 -12.88 -11.25 2.83
N LEU A 197 -13.82 -11.66 3.70
CA LEU A 197 -13.55 -12.60 4.78
C LEU A 197 -13.14 -13.99 4.27
N VAL A 198 -13.76 -14.49 3.21
CA VAL A 198 -13.38 -15.77 2.58
C VAL A 198 -11.93 -15.70 2.10
N VAL A 199 -11.53 -14.62 1.42
CA VAL A 199 -10.16 -14.46 0.96
C VAL A 199 -9.18 -14.36 2.15
N ILE A 200 -9.53 -13.62 3.21
CA ILE A 200 -8.71 -13.51 4.44
C ILE A 200 -8.48 -14.88 5.10
N VAL A 201 -9.47 -15.77 5.07
CA VAL A 201 -9.34 -17.12 5.64
C VAL A 201 -8.62 -18.07 4.69
N VAL A 202 -8.91 -18.01 3.40
CA VAL A 202 -8.35 -18.94 2.40
C VAL A 202 -6.86 -18.66 2.14
N SER A 203 -6.43 -17.39 2.10
CA SER A 203 -5.03 -17.05 1.80
C SER A 203 -4.02 -17.71 2.76
N PRO A 204 -4.15 -17.64 4.10
CA PRO A 204 -3.23 -18.33 5.00
C PRO A 204 -3.32 -19.87 4.89
N ILE A 205 -4.48 -20.43 4.59
CA ILE A 205 -4.64 -21.89 4.39
C ILE A 205 -3.84 -22.32 3.14
N VAL A 206 -3.95 -21.57 2.03
CA VAL A 206 -3.22 -21.88 0.80
C VAL A 206 -1.71 -21.70 1.02
N ARG A 207 -1.27 -20.66 1.76
CA ARG A 207 0.14 -20.49 2.13
C ARG A 207 0.66 -21.66 2.97
N LEU A 208 -0.12 -22.09 3.96
CA LEU A 208 0.24 -23.22 4.82
C LEU A 208 0.34 -24.52 4.02
N ALA A 209 -0.62 -24.78 3.14
CA ALA A 209 -0.60 -25.94 2.26
C ALA A 209 0.61 -25.94 1.33
N SER A 210 0.92 -24.79 0.72
CA SER A 210 2.08 -24.62 -0.15
C SER A 210 3.40 -24.79 0.62
N PHE A 211 3.45 -24.28 1.86
CA PHE A 211 4.60 -24.46 2.74
C PHE A 211 4.80 -25.94 3.08
N ALA A 212 3.72 -26.66 3.44
CA ALA A 212 3.74 -28.09 3.72
C ALA A 212 4.13 -28.92 2.50
N ALA A 213 3.75 -28.47 1.30
CA ALA A 213 4.11 -29.10 0.03
C ALA A 213 5.54 -28.73 -0.47
N HIS A 214 6.33 -28.01 0.32
CA HIS A 214 7.70 -27.58 0.00
C HIS A 214 7.81 -26.77 -1.30
N VAL A 215 6.76 -26.02 -1.67
CA VAL A 215 6.81 -25.14 -2.83
C VAL A 215 7.84 -24.00 -2.55
N PRO A 216 8.72 -23.67 -3.52
CA PRO A 216 9.76 -22.68 -3.31
C PRO A 216 9.22 -21.34 -2.81
N TYR A 217 9.88 -20.74 -1.83
CA TYR A 217 9.44 -19.50 -1.15
C TYR A 217 9.12 -18.35 -2.12
N LEU A 218 9.96 -18.13 -3.13
CA LEU A 218 9.76 -17.05 -4.11
C LEU A 218 8.41 -17.16 -4.85
N HIS A 219 7.93 -18.37 -5.12
CA HIS A 219 6.62 -18.59 -5.71
C HIS A 219 5.48 -18.23 -4.74
N ASN A 220 5.66 -18.52 -3.45
CA ASN A 220 4.63 -18.28 -2.45
C ASN A 220 4.54 -16.81 -2.03
N ALA A 221 5.69 -16.10 -2.01
CA ALA A 221 5.76 -14.76 -1.45
C ALA A 221 5.22 -13.66 -2.37
N THR A 222 5.12 -13.88 -3.69
CA THR A 222 4.82 -12.82 -4.67
C THR A 222 3.51 -13.00 -5.42
N MET A 223 2.84 -14.15 -5.31
CA MET A 223 1.59 -14.40 -6.03
C MET A 223 0.41 -13.68 -5.40
N PHE A 224 -0.54 -13.22 -6.23
CA PHE A 224 -1.71 -12.47 -5.78
C PHE A 224 -2.50 -13.19 -4.68
N HIS A 225 -2.85 -14.45 -4.87
CA HIS A 225 -3.64 -15.24 -3.92
C HIS A 225 -2.91 -15.54 -2.61
N MET A 226 -1.60 -15.36 -2.57
CA MET A 226 -0.78 -15.48 -1.37
C MET A 226 -0.69 -14.18 -0.56
N GLN A 227 -0.94 -13.04 -1.22
CA GLN A 227 -0.79 -11.70 -0.65
C GLN A 227 -2.12 -10.92 -0.61
N ALA A 228 -3.25 -11.55 -0.93
CA ALA A 228 -4.52 -10.85 -1.06
C ALA A 228 -5.14 -10.43 0.28
N ASP A 229 -4.84 -11.12 1.39
CA ASP A 229 -5.44 -10.86 2.69
C ASP A 229 -5.17 -9.45 3.25
N PRO A 230 -3.98 -8.81 3.18
CA PRO A 230 -3.80 -7.42 3.59
C PRO A 230 -4.70 -6.45 2.80
N LEU A 231 -4.86 -6.66 1.48
CA LEU A 231 -5.80 -5.89 0.66
C LEU A 231 -7.24 -6.05 1.16
N MET A 232 -7.64 -7.29 1.46
CA MET A 232 -9.00 -7.60 1.92
C MET A 232 -9.28 -7.06 3.33
N PHE A 233 -8.30 -6.96 4.21
CA PHE A 233 -8.46 -6.25 5.49
C PHE A 233 -8.79 -4.77 5.27
N GLY A 234 -8.13 -4.13 4.32
CA GLY A 234 -8.47 -2.76 3.91
C GLY A 234 -9.89 -2.65 3.38
N CYS A 235 -10.30 -3.57 2.49
CA CYS A 235 -11.67 -3.65 1.98
C CYS A 235 -12.69 -3.85 3.10
N LEU A 236 -12.41 -4.77 4.02
CA LEU A 236 -13.28 -5.09 5.15
C LEU A 236 -13.47 -3.87 6.07
N ALA A 237 -12.41 -3.10 6.33
CA ALA A 237 -12.48 -1.85 7.08
C ALA A 237 -13.53 -0.89 6.48
N ALA A 238 -13.45 -0.63 5.17
CA ALA A 238 -14.38 0.27 4.48
C ALA A 238 -15.82 -0.29 4.43
N LEU A 239 -15.98 -1.60 4.26
CA LEU A 239 -17.29 -2.26 4.20
C LEU A 239 -18.01 -2.30 5.54
N LEU A 240 -17.27 -2.39 6.66
CA LEU A 240 -17.81 -2.47 8.00
C LEU A 240 -17.96 -1.12 8.70
N GLU A 241 -17.39 -0.04 8.13
CA GLU A 241 -17.51 1.31 8.66
C GLU A 241 -18.99 1.68 8.90
N GLY A 242 -19.32 2.19 10.12
CA GLY A 242 -20.68 2.53 10.54
C GLY A 242 -21.52 1.35 11.09
N ARG A 243 -21.00 0.12 11.14
CA ARG A 243 -21.71 -1.00 11.77
C ARG A 243 -21.46 -1.04 13.28
N ALA A 244 -22.53 -1.12 14.09
CA ALA A 244 -22.46 -1.01 15.55
C ALA A 244 -21.46 -1.98 16.23
N ARG A 245 -21.35 -3.23 15.75
CA ARG A 245 -20.37 -4.20 16.28
C ARG A 245 -18.93 -3.79 15.97
N PHE A 246 -18.70 -3.31 14.75
CA PHE A 246 -17.40 -2.84 14.30
C PHE A 246 -16.99 -1.56 15.04
N GLU A 247 -17.92 -0.63 15.22
CA GLU A 247 -17.67 0.61 15.96
C GLU A 247 -17.34 0.36 17.44
N ARG A 248 -17.95 -0.65 18.07
CA ARG A 248 -17.58 -1.04 19.45
C ARG A 248 -16.17 -1.60 19.53
N MET A 249 -15.80 -2.48 18.61
CA MET A 249 -14.42 -3.00 18.49
C MET A 249 -13.43 -1.86 18.25
N TYR A 250 -13.74 -0.98 17.31
CA TYR A 250 -12.93 0.20 17.01
C TYR A 250 -12.74 1.11 18.24
N ALA A 251 -13.82 1.42 18.98
CA ALA A 251 -13.75 2.24 20.18
C ALA A 251 -12.83 1.64 21.25
N TRP A 252 -12.79 0.30 21.37
CA TRP A 252 -11.85 -0.38 22.26
C TRP A 252 -10.39 -0.22 21.79
N VAL A 253 -10.12 -0.40 20.50
CA VAL A 253 -8.78 -0.23 19.91
C VAL A 253 -8.31 1.23 20.01
N THR A 254 -9.19 2.20 19.77
CA THR A 254 -8.83 3.63 19.78
C THR A 254 -8.24 4.07 21.12
N ARG A 255 -8.77 3.54 22.21
CA ARG A 255 -8.24 3.85 23.56
C ARG A 255 -6.84 3.28 23.79
N ARG A 256 -6.44 2.26 23.04
CA ARG A 256 -5.19 1.49 23.21
C ARG A 256 -4.47 1.29 21.87
N TRP A 257 -4.48 2.29 21.00
CA TRP A 257 -3.88 2.22 19.66
C TRP A 257 -2.41 1.80 19.67
N TRP A 258 -1.70 2.02 20.76
CA TRP A 258 -0.33 1.60 20.94
C TRP A 258 -0.18 0.06 21.01
N ILE A 259 -1.24 -0.67 21.42
CA ILE A 259 -1.19 -2.14 21.46
C ILE A 259 -1.01 -2.73 20.04
N PRO A 260 -1.89 -2.45 19.06
CA PRO A 260 -1.66 -2.94 17.70
C PRO A 260 -0.35 -2.40 17.08
N ALA A 261 0.11 -1.20 17.46
CA ALA A 261 1.40 -0.69 17.01
C ALA A 261 2.58 -1.50 17.58
N VAL A 262 2.59 -1.80 18.88
CA VAL A 262 3.63 -2.63 19.50
C VAL A 262 3.58 -4.06 18.95
N LEU A 263 2.40 -4.66 18.82
CA LEU A 263 2.26 -6.00 18.26
C LEU A 263 2.78 -6.07 16.82
N LEU A 264 2.55 -5.04 16.02
CA LEU A 264 2.98 -4.98 14.64
C LEU A 264 4.49 -4.74 14.54
N PHE A 265 4.98 -3.63 15.09
CA PHE A 265 6.36 -3.19 14.86
C PHE A 265 7.37 -3.95 15.73
N VAL A 266 7.01 -4.35 16.95
CA VAL A 266 7.95 -5.02 17.85
C VAL A 266 7.76 -6.54 17.78
N VAL A 267 6.55 -7.05 18.02
CA VAL A 267 6.34 -8.50 18.12
C VAL A 267 6.42 -9.14 16.74
N SER A 268 5.59 -8.72 15.78
CA SER A 268 5.60 -9.31 14.43
C SER A 268 6.94 -9.08 13.72
N GLY A 269 7.53 -7.88 13.82
CA GLY A 269 8.84 -7.59 13.26
C GLY A 269 9.96 -8.45 13.86
N THR A 270 9.94 -8.70 15.17
CA THR A 270 10.93 -9.60 15.82
C THR A 270 10.72 -11.05 15.42
N LEU A 271 9.46 -11.50 15.32
CA LEU A 271 9.13 -12.85 14.83
C LEU A 271 9.56 -13.04 13.38
N GLU A 272 9.37 -12.03 12.53
CA GLU A 272 9.82 -12.04 11.13
C GLU A 272 11.35 -12.17 11.05
N LEU A 273 12.10 -11.40 11.82
CA LEU A 273 13.57 -11.50 11.87
C LEU A 273 14.05 -12.85 12.40
N ARG A 274 13.37 -13.41 13.43
CA ARG A 274 13.79 -14.64 14.10
C ARG A 274 13.41 -15.92 13.37
N PHE A 275 12.18 -15.91 12.80
CA PHE A 275 11.58 -17.10 12.21
C PHE A 275 11.33 -16.96 10.70
N GLN A 276 11.54 -15.77 10.12
CA GLN A 276 11.42 -15.52 8.69
C GLN A 276 10.11 -16.12 8.09
N ASN A 277 10.26 -17.00 7.13
CA ASN A 277 9.17 -17.63 6.41
C ASN A 277 8.28 -18.53 7.27
N TYR A 278 8.82 -19.12 8.34
CA TYR A 278 8.05 -19.95 9.27
C TYR A 278 6.99 -19.15 10.04
N TRP A 279 7.20 -17.85 10.22
CA TRP A 279 6.21 -16.92 10.77
C TRP A 279 5.36 -16.29 9.69
N MET A 280 6.00 -15.69 8.69
CA MET A 280 5.30 -14.83 7.72
C MET A 280 4.34 -15.60 6.82
N LEU A 281 4.75 -16.76 6.28
CA LEU A 281 3.90 -17.51 5.35
C LEU A 281 2.63 -18.05 6.01
N PRO A 282 2.66 -18.73 7.16
CA PRO A 282 1.43 -19.27 7.75
C PRO A 282 0.48 -18.18 8.22
N LEU A 283 0.95 -17.24 9.03
CA LEU A 283 0.10 -16.35 9.80
C LEU A 283 0.51 -14.87 9.77
N GLY A 284 1.81 -14.56 9.65
CA GLY A 284 2.33 -13.20 9.83
C GLY A 284 1.65 -12.18 8.93
N LEU A 285 1.47 -12.47 7.64
CA LEU A 285 0.79 -11.59 6.69
C LEU A 285 -0.66 -11.27 7.12
N THR A 286 -1.39 -12.28 7.57
CA THR A 286 -2.78 -12.12 8.02
C THR A 286 -2.87 -11.33 9.32
N VAL A 287 -1.98 -11.62 10.28
CA VAL A 287 -1.89 -10.87 11.55
C VAL A 287 -1.54 -9.41 11.29
N ASP A 288 -0.53 -9.15 10.47
CA ASP A 288 -0.13 -7.79 10.10
C ASP A 288 -1.25 -7.04 9.38
N GLY A 289 -1.95 -7.70 8.45
CA GLY A 289 -3.11 -7.13 7.77
C GLY A 289 -4.20 -6.67 8.73
N PHE A 290 -4.51 -7.48 9.75
CA PHE A 290 -5.47 -7.14 10.81
C PHE A 290 -4.99 -5.96 11.67
N LEU A 291 -3.75 -6.00 12.14
CA LEU A 291 -3.17 -4.93 12.97
C LEU A 291 -3.09 -3.60 12.19
N LEU A 292 -2.69 -3.66 10.92
CA LEU A 292 -2.66 -2.51 10.03
C LEU A 292 -4.06 -1.94 9.77
N MET A 293 -5.06 -2.78 9.58
CA MET A 293 -6.46 -2.34 9.47
C MET A 293 -6.86 -1.48 10.67
N MET A 294 -6.51 -1.90 11.91
CA MET A 294 -6.80 -1.15 13.12
C MET A 294 -6.06 0.20 13.16
N LEU A 295 -4.77 0.20 12.83
CA LEU A 295 -3.94 1.41 12.84
C LEU A 295 -4.36 2.41 11.75
N ILE A 296 -4.69 1.95 10.55
CA ILE A 296 -5.15 2.81 9.46
C ILE A 296 -6.48 3.48 9.81
N LEU A 297 -7.43 2.73 10.35
CA LEU A 297 -8.70 3.28 10.81
C LEU A 297 -8.49 4.32 11.92
N TRP A 298 -7.58 4.02 12.87
CA TRP A 298 -7.23 4.97 13.93
C TRP A 298 -6.64 6.26 13.34
N ALA A 299 -5.68 6.16 12.42
CA ALA A 299 -5.03 7.31 11.80
C ALA A 299 -6.01 8.18 10.99
N VAL A 300 -6.96 7.55 10.30
CA VAL A 300 -7.98 8.26 9.51
C VAL A 300 -8.94 9.06 10.39
N ARG A 301 -9.30 8.52 11.56
CA ARG A 301 -10.31 9.13 12.45
C ARG A 301 -9.72 10.04 13.53
N ASN A 302 -8.41 9.97 13.79
CA ASN A 302 -7.73 10.76 14.82
C ASN A 302 -6.70 11.73 14.20
N ALA A 303 -7.13 12.46 13.16
CA ALA A 303 -6.28 13.38 12.41
C ALA A 303 -5.67 14.49 13.29
N ASP A 304 -6.38 14.92 14.35
CA ASP A 304 -5.98 15.98 15.27
C ASP A 304 -5.06 15.52 16.41
N SER A 305 -4.85 14.21 16.57
CA SER A 305 -3.89 13.66 17.53
C SER A 305 -2.44 14.04 17.14
N ALA A 306 -1.50 13.94 18.06
CA ALA A 306 -0.10 14.24 17.75
C ALA A 306 0.45 13.40 16.59
N PRO A 307 0.26 12.06 16.53
CA PRO A 307 0.63 11.29 15.36
C PRO A 307 -0.21 11.66 14.11
N GLY A 308 -1.50 11.97 14.27
CA GLY A 308 -2.35 12.41 13.17
C GLY A 308 -1.86 13.71 12.54
N ARG A 309 -1.47 14.70 13.35
CA ARG A 309 -0.88 15.95 12.86
C ARG A 309 0.44 15.72 12.12
N LEU A 310 1.27 14.78 12.58
CA LEU A 310 2.51 14.40 11.87
C LEU A 310 2.19 13.80 10.50
N LEU A 311 1.26 12.86 10.43
CA LEU A 311 0.81 12.27 9.15
C LEU A 311 0.23 13.31 8.19
N ASN A 312 -0.43 14.33 8.73
CA ASN A 312 -1.05 15.40 7.97
C ASN A 312 -0.12 16.59 7.68
N PHE A 313 1.13 16.55 8.17
CA PHE A 313 2.13 17.57 7.89
C PHE A 313 2.43 17.65 6.39
N ALA A 314 2.43 18.85 5.82
CA ALA A 314 2.47 19.05 4.36
C ALA A 314 3.65 18.37 3.66
N PRO A 315 4.90 18.40 4.15
CA PRO A 315 6.02 17.68 3.56
C PRO A 315 5.82 16.16 3.57
N VAL A 316 5.31 15.59 4.68
CA VAL A 316 5.03 14.15 4.80
C VAL A 316 3.98 13.73 3.77
N ARG A 317 2.91 14.49 3.63
CA ARG A 317 1.89 14.23 2.61
C ARG A 317 2.42 14.33 1.18
N ARG A 318 3.28 15.32 0.88
CA ARG A 318 3.93 15.45 -0.43
C ARG A 318 4.78 14.23 -0.75
N LEU A 319 5.57 13.75 0.22
CA LEU A 319 6.32 12.51 0.08
C LEU A 319 5.40 11.32 -0.20
N GLY A 320 4.28 11.22 0.50
CA GLY A 320 3.28 10.17 0.27
C GLY A 320 2.61 10.24 -1.11
N MET A 321 2.40 11.42 -1.65
CA MET A 321 1.89 11.58 -3.02
C MET A 321 2.87 11.09 -4.07
N LEU A 322 4.18 11.26 -3.84
CA LEU A 322 5.27 10.78 -4.70
C LEU A 322 5.65 9.32 -4.45
N SER A 323 5.03 8.67 -3.44
CA SER A 323 5.45 7.33 -2.97
C SER A 323 5.48 6.28 -4.07
N TYR A 324 4.58 6.34 -5.05
CA TYR A 324 4.55 5.41 -6.18
C TYR A 324 5.81 5.55 -7.06
N SER A 325 6.13 6.75 -7.50
CA SER A 325 7.31 7.01 -8.31
C SER A 325 8.61 6.72 -7.54
N ILE A 326 8.68 7.12 -6.25
CA ILE A 326 9.83 6.79 -5.39
C ILE A 326 10.00 5.28 -5.29
N TYR A 327 8.93 4.53 -5.05
CA TYR A 327 8.95 3.07 -4.99
C TYR A 327 9.44 2.45 -6.31
N LEU A 328 9.08 3.02 -7.44
CA LEU A 328 9.44 2.52 -8.75
C LEU A 328 10.96 2.67 -9.03
N TRP A 329 11.53 3.82 -8.68
CA TRP A 329 12.93 4.15 -8.98
C TRP A 329 13.92 3.62 -7.93
N GLN A 330 13.49 3.36 -6.69
CA GLN A 330 14.37 3.07 -5.56
C GLN A 330 15.25 1.84 -5.79
N THR A 331 14.73 0.77 -6.37
CA THR A 331 15.48 -0.48 -6.57
C THR A 331 16.64 -0.25 -7.53
N PHE A 332 16.44 0.50 -8.60
CA PHE A 332 17.50 0.78 -9.56
C PHE A 332 18.70 1.49 -8.92
N PHE A 333 18.47 2.47 -8.04
CA PHE A 333 19.54 3.25 -7.43
C PHE A 333 20.12 2.61 -6.16
N LEU A 334 19.35 1.81 -5.42
CA LEU A 334 19.77 1.24 -4.14
C LEU A 334 20.31 -0.18 -4.25
N HIS A 335 20.00 -0.91 -5.30
CA HIS A 335 20.51 -2.26 -5.48
C HIS A 335 22.02 -2.24 -5.76
N GLU A 336 22.77 -3.17 -5.16
CA GLU A 336 24.24 -3.26 -5.30
C GLU A 336 24.71 -3.40 -6.77
N ARG A 337 23.94 -4.11 -7.59
CA ARG A 337 24.24 -4.33 -9.01
C ARG A 337 24.15 -3.10 -9.88
N ASN A 338 23.69 -1.96 -9.36
CA ASN A 338 23.72 -0.71 -10.13
C ASN A 338 25.19 -0.26 -10.36
N LEU A 339 26.13 -0.73 -9.54
CA LEU A 339 27.57 -0.50 -9.74
C LEU A 339 28.07 -1.08 -11.08
N GLU A 340 27.45 -2.16 -11.56
CA GLU A 340 27.76 -2.76 -12.86
C GLU A 340 27.38 -1.82 -14.02
N VAL A 341 26.34 -0.98 -13.81
CA VAL A 341 25.85 -0.04 -14.84
C VAL A 341 26.67 1.25 -14.89
N PHE A 342 26.99 1.82 -13.73
CA PHE A 342 27.62 3.15 -13.65
C PHE A 342 29.11 3.12 -13.25
N GLY A 343 29.70 1.94 -12.97
CA GLY A 343 31.03 1.86 -12.39
C GLY A 343 31.08 2.38 -10.94
N GLY A 344 32.02 1.92 -10.13
CA GLY A 344 32.01 2.12 -8.67
C GLY A 344 32.28 3.56 -8.17
N HIS A 345 32.55 4.54 -9.03
CA HIS A 345 33.10 5.83 -8.62
C HIS A 345 32.16 7.05 -8.77
N TYR A 346 30.93 6.87 -9.22
CA TYR A 346 30.02 8.00 -9.38
C TYR A 346 29.37 8.40 -8.05
N TRP A 347 29.23 9.73 -7.81
CA TRP A 347 28.56 10.28 -6.62
C TRP A 347 27.13 9.74 -6.42
N ILE A 348 26.45 9.37 -7.51
CA ILE A 348 25.13 8.72 -7.49
C ILE A 348 25.12 7.43 -6.70
N ASN A 349 26.28 6.79 -6.49
CA ASN A 349 26.44 5.59 -5.67
C ASN A 349 26.73 5.90 -4.21
N THR A 350 26.87 7.18 -3.83
CA THR A 350 26.97 7.61 -2.45
C THR A 350 25.60 7.67 -1.80
N PHE A 351 25.56 7.58 -0.48
CA PHE A 351 24.31 7.65 0.28
C PHE A 351 23.43 8.86 -0.09
N PRO A 352 23.92 10.12 -0.07
CA PRO A 352 23.09 11.25 -0.45
C PRO A 352 22.74 11.28 -1.95
N GLY A 353 23.64 10.83 -2.82
CA GLY A 353 23.44 10.82 -4.27
C GLY A 353 22.32 9.88 -4.70
N ASN A 354 22.24 8.68 -4.14
CA ASN A 354 21.17 7.72 -4.42
C ASN A 354 19.79 8.28 -4.09
N TRP A 355 19.65 8.90 -2.93
CA TRP A 355 18.39 9.48 -2.50
C TRP A 355 17.97 10.67 -3.37
N LEU A 356 18.93 11.53 -3.72
CA LEU A 356 18.66 12.65 -4.62
C LEU A 356 18.24 12.17 -6.01
N ALA A 357 18.91 11.14 -6.56
CA ALA A 357 18.55 10.57 -7.86
C ALA A 357 17.14 9.98 -7.85
N ILE A 358 16.76 9.23 -6.79
CA ILE A 358 15.42 8.70 -6.62
C ILE A 358 14.39 9.82 -6.61
N LEU A 359 14.62 10.87 -5.82
CA LEU A 359 13.68 12.00 -5.70
C LEU A 359 13.55 12.77 -7.02
N VAL A 360 14.66 13.04 -7.72
CA VAL A 360 14.64 13.71 -9.02
C VAL A 360 13.86 12.88 -10.04
N CYS A 361 14.17 11.60 -10.18
CA CYS A 361 13.43 10.72 -11.09
C CYS A 361 11.95 10.58 -10.72
N ALA A 362 11.63 10.53 -9.42
CA ALA A 362 10.25 10.45 -8.96
C ALA A 362 9.43 11.72 -9.21
N VAL A 363 10.07 12.88 -9.28
CA VAL A 363 9.39 14.16 -9.60
C VAL A 363 9.19 14.32 -11.10
N ILE A 364 10.10 13.79 -11.92
CA ILE A 364 10.04 13.90 -13.39
C ILE A 364 9.05 12.89 -13.99
N SER A 365 8.92 11.71 -13.39
CA SER A 365 8.04 10.64 -13.87
C SER A 365 6.59 10.79 -13.37
#